data_0cfb4136b0b1027f275d5e68d2dd637f
#
_entry.id   0cfb4136b0b1027f275d5e68d2dd637f
#
_cell.length_a   1.000
_cell.length_b   1.000
_cell.length_c   1.000
_cell.angle_alpha   90.00
_cell.angle_beta   90.00
_cell.angle_gamma   90.00
#
_symmetry.space_group_name_H-M   'P 1'
#
loop_
_entity.id
_entity.type
_entity.pdbx_description
1 polymer ?
#
loop_
_entity_poly.entity_id
_entity_poly.type
_entity_poly.pdbx_seq_one_letter_code
_entity_poly.pdbx_strand_id
1 'polypeptide(L)'
;MNHRMPAIKKSKGRTIIKAVFILGMLTLQQSTFAQQFYNVLTYGAKNDSSAKVTAAIAKAIAAATKKGGGTIYFPAGKYLTGPIHLKSNITIFIDAGAELHFTDDFADYLPMVPSRWEGTDVVNFSPLFYAYKAENITIKGRGIIDGHGQKWWDFMLKWDSVKAKKWSDEFAKNNKNLLKPDERKMLDRGFLRPPFIQPMYCKNVLIEGISIRNSPFWTVNPEFCENVTITGVTINNPKSPNTDGINPESCKYVHISNCHISVGDDCITIKSGRDEGGRKDAAPAENYTITNCTMLSGHGGVVIGSEMSGGVKKITISNCVFDGTDRGIRIKTTRGRGGVVEDIRVDNIIMKNIREQAIVLDMQYTRAPLEPVTDRTPKFRNIHLSNITAQTNSAGLINGLEEMPVEGITFSDIQFDAETGLTIKKAKNIELHNVRINTTKGPAVIAEETTDLDIDAVKTLKPIAGVPVISLTNTESVYVHNCWPVAGTETFVEVKGAKTKGITVKLNNFQFVVKPIVQGSEVPDKIIID
;
A
#
# COMPACT_ATOMS: atom_id res chain seq x y z
N MET A 1 -54.64 72.47 -33.20
CA MET A 1 -53.23 72.78 -33.30
C MET A 1 -52.44 71.49 -33.68
N ASN A 2 -52.04 71.45 -34.94
CA ASN A 2 -51.35 70.29 -35.54
C ASN A 2 -49.83 70.33 -35.20
N HIS A 3 -49.30 69.27 -34.64
CA HIS A 3 -47.88 69.07 -34.67
C HIS A 3 -47.53 67.72 -35.38
N ARG A 4 -47.00 67.89 -36.58
CA ARG A 4 -46.37 66.80 -37.40
C ARG A 4 -45.04 66.41 -36.81
N MET A 5 -44.79 65.09 -36.61
CA MET A 5 -43.51 64.56 -36.36
C MET A 5 -42.70 64.33 -37.67
N PRO A 6 -41.38 64.53 -37.70
CA PRO A 6 -40.58 64.32 -38.88
C PRO A 6 -40.18 62.85 -39.08
N ALA A 7 -40.08 62.42 -40.32
CA ALA A 7 -39.71 61.08 -40.76
C ALA A 7 -38.21 60.74 -40.48
N ILE A 8 -37.98 59.62 -39.85
CA ILE A 8 -36.60 59.10 -39.61
C ILE A 8 -36.11 58.34 -40.86
N LYS A 9 -34.98 58.78 -41.42
CA LYS A 9 -34.28 58.13 -42.51
C LYS A 9 -33.69 56.82 -42.04
N LYS A 10 -34.04 55.70 -42.68
CA LYS A 10 -33.41 54.36 -42.47
C LYS A 10 -31.94 54.41 -42.97
N SER A 11 -31.00 54.25 -42.06
CA SER A 11 -29.55 54.22 -42.33
C SER A 11 -29.09 52.81 -42.70
N LYS A 12 -28.06 52.75 -43.53
CA LYS A 12 -27.42 51.56 -44.16
C LYS A 12 -26.71 50.60 -43.20
N GLY A 13 -27.18 50.42 -41.97
CA GLY A 13 -26.52 49.62 -40.94
C GLY A 13 -26.72 48.07 -41.01
N ARG A 14 -27.62 47.60 -41.90
CA ARG A 14 -27.99 46.16 -41.91
C ARG A 14 -27.03 45.22 -42.65
N THR A 15 -26.16 45.74 -43.51
CA THR A 15 -25.21 44.91 -44.33
C THR A 15 -23.91 44.60 -43.59
N ILE A 16 -23.46 45.49 -42.69
CA ILE A 16 -22.23 45.31 -41.92
C ILE A 16 -22.43 44.28 -40.80
N ILE A 17 -23.58 44.21 -40.17
CA ILE A 17 -23.89 43.24 -39.07
C ILE A 17 -23.92 41.80 -39.59
N LYS A 18 -24.39 41.55 -40.81
CA LYS A 18 -24.38 40.20 -41.41
C LYS A 18 -22.98 39.75 -41.80
N ALA A 19 -22.10 40.63 -42.23
CA ALA A 19 -20.69 40.26 -42.57
C ALA A 19 -19.87 39.93 -41.31
N VAL A 20 -20.07 40.62 -40.17
CA VAL A 20 -19.40 40.36 -38.89
C VAL A 20 -19.88 39.05 -38.28
N PHE A 21 -21.18 38.67 -38.41
CA PHE A 21 -21.70 37.39 -37.95
C PHE A 21 -21.21 36.20 -38.78
N ILE A 22 -20.99 36.33 -40.08
CA ILE A 22 -20.44 35.29 -40.94
C ILE A 22 -18.91 35.13 -40.71
N LEU A 23 -18.18 36.22 -40.47
CA LEU A 23 -16.77 36.16 -40.12
C LEU A 23 -16.54 35.60 -38.70
N GLY A 24 -17.44 35.87 -37.75
CA GLY A 24 -17.40 35.29 -36.41
C GLY A 24 -17.75 33.79 -36.35
N MET A 25 -18.56 33.26 -37.28
CA MET A 25 -18.80 31.80 -37.39
C MET A 25 -17.68 31.00 -38.07
N LEU A 26 -16.80 31.66 -38.84
CA LEU A 26 -15.67 31.01 -39.48
C LEU A 26 -14.44 30.90 -38.58
N THR A 27 -14.38 31.58 -37.44
CA THR A 27 -13.26 31.51 -36.49
C THR A 27 -13.51 30.59 -35.29
N LEU A 28 -14.68 29.97 -35.16
CA LEU A 28 -15.04 28.95 -34.18
C LEU A 28 -14.99 27.54 -34.78
N GLN A 29 -14.03 27.26 -35.67
CA GLN A 29 -13.52 25.91 -35.77
C GLN A 29 -12.64 25.68 -34.52
N GLN A 30 -13.28 25.49 -33.37
CA GLN A 30 -12.64 24.71 -32.33
C GLN A 30 -12.30 23.37 -32.99
N SER A 31 -11.02 23.18 -33.25
CA SER A 31 -10.50 21.84 -33.52
C SER A 31 -10.90 21.00 -32.30
N THR A 32 -12.05 20.35 -32.38
CA THR A 32 -12.35 19.22 -31.53
C THR A 32 -11.23 18.23 -31.82
N PHE A 33 -10.20 18.22 -30.99
CA PHE A 33 -9.24 17.15 -30.96
C PHE A 33 -10.01 15.91 -30.51
N ALA A 34 -10.67 15.22 -31.45
CA ALA A 34 -11.22 13.92 -31.21
C ALA A 34 -10.03 13.08 -30.73
N GLN A 35 -10.18 12.49 -29.56
CA GLN A 35 -9.17 11.58 -29.02
C GLN A 35 -8.79 10.55 -30.09
N GLN A 36 -7.56 10.59 -30.57
CA GLN A 36 -7.15 9.77 -31.71
C GLN A 36 -6.89 8.33 -31.24
N PHE A 37 -7.66 7.38 -31.80
CA PHE A 37 -7.52 5.96 -31.53
C PHE A 37 -6.54 5.32 -32.53
N TYR A 38 -5.56 4.61 -32.01
CA TYR A 38 -4.57 3.83 -32.75
C TYR A 38 -4.86 2.35 -32.51
N ASN A 39 -5.72 1.74 -33.34
CA ASN A 39 -6.07 0.34 -33.23
C ASN A 39 -4.85 -0.52 -33.59
N VAL A 40 -4.38 -1.36 -32.66
CA VAL A 40 -3.16 -2.18 -32.85
C VAL A 40 -3.26 -3.11 -34.08
N LEU A 41 -4.48 -3.53 -34.47
CA LEU A 41 -4.68 -4.35 -35.65
C LEU A 41 -4.26 -3.64 -36.94
N THR A 42 -4.47 -2.33 -37.04
CA THR A 42 -4.06 -1.54 -38.22
C THR A 42 -2.55 -1.36 -38.31
N TYR A 43 -1.81 -1.69 -37.22
CA TYR A 43 -0.34 -1.69 -37.18
C TYR A 43 0.25 -3.09 -37.33
N GLY A 44 -0.59 -4.08 -37.65
CA GLY A 44 -0.18 -5.45 -37.94
C GLY A 44 -0.23 -6.42 -36.76
N ALA A 45 -0.89 -6.04 -35.65
CA ALA A 45 -1.13 -6.97 -34.57
C ALA A 45 -2.14 -8.05 -35.00
N LYS A 46 -1.94 -9.28 -34.55
CA LYS A 46 -2.92 -10.37 -34.62
C LYS A 46 -3.55 -10.54 -33.22
N ASN A 47 -4.86 -10.76 -33.20
CA ASN A 47 -5.62 -10.89 -31.95
C ASN A 47 -6.02 -12.36 -31.65
N ASP A 48 -5.21 -13.31 -32.09
CA ASP A 48 -5.40 -14.77 -31.92
C ASP A 48 -4.21 -15.44 -31.18
N SER A 49 -3.26 -14.66 -30.68
CA SER A 49 -2.01 -15.13 -30.05
C SER A 49 -1.07 -15.93 -30.96
N SER A 50 -1.33 -15.98 -32.28
CA SER A 50 -0.51 -16.78 -33.23
C SER A 50 0.89 -16.19 -33.45
N ALA A 51 1.11 -14.94 -33.10
CA ALA A 51 2.40 -14.25 -33.20
C ALA A 51 2.57 -13.18 -32.15
N LYS A 52 3.82 -12.86 -31.80
CA LYS A 52 4.14 -11.73 -30.91
C LYS A 52 3.78 -10.40 -31.60
N VAL A 53 3.02 -9.55 -30.91
CA VAL A 53 2.54 -8.26 -31.42
C VAL A 53 3.31 -7.06 -30.88
N THR A 54 4.38 -7.26 -30.11
CA THR A 54 5.20 -6.21 -29.49
C THR A 54 5.60 -5.11 -30.48
N ALA A 55 6.07 -5.50 -31.67
CA ALA A 55 6.48 -4.54 -32.71
C ALA A 55 5.30 -3.72 -33.27
N ALA A 56 4.11 -4.32 -33.39
CA ALA A 56 2.90 -3.62 -33.83
C ALA A 56 2.45 -2.59 -32.77
N ILE A 57 2.48 -2.96 -31.50
CA ILE A 57 2.18 -2.06 -30.38
C ILE A 57 3.18 -0.89 -30.36
N ALA A 58 4.48 -1.16 -30.49
CA ALA A 58 5.50 -0.13 -30.54
C ALA A 58 5.31 0.85 -31.71
N LYS A 59 4.90 0.36 -32.89
CA LYS A 59 4.55 1.22 -34.04
C LYS A 59 3.33 2.10 -33.75
N ALA A 60 2.29 1.57 -33.12
CA ALA A 60 1.11 2.32 -32.73
C ALA A 60 1.47 3.43 -31.72
N ILE A 61 2.25 3.10 -30.69
CA ILE A 61 2.74 4.08 -29.70
C ILE A 61 3.59 5.17 -30.39
N ALA A 62 4.50 4.80 -31.29
CA ALA A 62 5.34 5.77 -32.01
C ALA A 62 4.49 6.70 -32.89
N ALA A 63 3.47 6.18 -33.57
CA ALA A 63 2.55 6.98 -34.39
C ALA A 63 1.75 7.97 -33.51
N ALA A 64 1.22 7.52 -32.38
CA ALA A 64 0.52 8.36 -31.40
C ALA A 64 1.45 9.45 -30.85
N THR A 65 2.66 9.08 -30.42
CA THR A 65 3.66 10.02 -29.85
C THR A 65 4.02 11.10 -30.87
N LYS A 66 4.18 10.76 -32.14
CA LYS A 66 4.46 11.74 -33.22
C LYS A 66 3.36 12.78 -33.38
N LYS A 67 2.14 12.47 -32.95
CA LYS A 67 0.97 13.36 -32.98
C LYS A 67 0.69 14.05 -31.64
N GLY A 68 1.61 13.93 -30.67
CA GLY A 68 1.47 14.52 -29.35
C GLY A 68 0.78 13.63 -28.29
N GLY A 69 0.37 12.43 -28.68
CA GLY A 69 -0.29 11.47 -27.79
C GLY A 69 -1.49 10.78 -28.45
N GLY A 70 -2.17 9.91 -27.70
CA GLY A 70 -3.39 9.25 -28.16
C GLY A 70 -3.66 7.92 -27.46
N THR A 71 -4.73 7.26 -27.87
CA THR A 71 -5.18 5.98 -27.30
C THR A 71 -4.76 4.82 -28.18
N ILE A 72 -3.95 3.94 -27.64
CA ILE A 72 -3.57 2.65 -28.24
C ILE A 72 -4.68 1.67 -27.87
N TYR A 73 -5.46 1.25 -28.84
CA TYR A 73 -6.68 0.49 -28.65
C TYR A 73 -6.48 -0.99 -28.99
N PHE A 74 -6.84 -1.83 -28.04
CA PHE A 74 -6.86 -3.29 -28.17
C PHE A 74 -8.33 -3.77 -28.22
N PRO A 75 -8.90 -4.05 -29.40
CA PRO A 75 -10.22 -4.67 -29.50
C PRO A 75 -10.21 -6.09 -28.95
N ALA A 76 -11.39 -6.69 -28.78
CA ALA A 76 -11.52 -8.06 -28.30
C ALA A 76 -10.62 -9.05 -29.05
N GLY A 77 -10.03 -10.01 -28.34
CA GLY A 77 -9.09 -11.02 -28.84
C GLY A 77 -7.92 -11.25 -27.91
N LYS A 78 -7.02 -12.15 -28.30
CA LYS A 78 -5.85 -12.55 -27.51
C LYS A 78 -4.56 -12.05 -28.16
N TYR A 79 -3.73 -11.37 -27.40
CA TYR A 79 -2.50 -10.72 -27.88
C TYR A 79 -1.29 -11.26 -27.12
N LEU A 80 -0.37 -11.94 -27.80
CA LEU A 80 0.92 -12.32 -27.21
C LEU A 80 1.93 -11.20 -27.41
N THR A 81 2.50 -10.66 -26.33
CA THR A 81 3.43 -9.53 -26.40
C THR A 81 4.62 -9.68 -25.43
N GLY A 82 5.74 -9.08 -25.77
CA GLY A 82 6.80 -8.71 -24.81
C GLY A 82 6.50 -7.39 -24.12
N PRO A 83 7.50 -6.78 -23.45
CA PRO A 83 7.34 -5.52 -22.74
C PRO A 83 6.76 -4.37 -23.58
N ILE A 84 5.94 -3.54 -22.96
CA ILE A 84 5.33 -2.37 -23.57
C ILE A 84 5.89 -1.11 -22.91
N HIS A 85 6.62 -0.30 -23.67
CA HIS A 85 7.21 0.95 -23.21
C HIS A 85 6.31 2.13 -23.53
N LEU A 86 5.79 2.79 -22.51
CA LEU A 86 4.91 3.94 -22.62
C LEU A 86 5.71 5.23 -22.79
N LYS A 87 5.09 6.19 -23.44
CA LYS A 87 5.57 7.56 -23.63
C LYS A 87 4.56 8.54 -23.05
N SER A 88 4.94 9.81 -22.90
CA SER A 88 4.01 10.84 -22.43
C SER A 88 2.76 10.94 -23.30
N ASN A 89 1.63 11.23 -22.67
CA ASN A 89 0.32 11.40 -23.30
C ASN A 89 -0.24 10.13 -23.98
N ILE A 90 0.16 8.94 -23.54
CA ILE A 90 -0.30 7.67 -24.08
C ILE A 90 -1.33 7.02 -23.14
N THR A 91 -2.46 6.65 -23.71
CA THR A 91 -3.46 5.78 -23.09
C THR A 91 -3.40 4.39 -23.73
N ILE A 92 -3.20 3.35 -22.94
CA ILE A 92 -3.44 1.96 -23.33
C ILE A 92 -4.90 1.65 -22.96
N PHE A 93 -5.73 1.35 -23.94
CA PHE A 93 -7.12 0.96 -23.74
C PHE A 93 -7.32 -0.49 -24.13
N ILE A 94 -7.61 -1.34 -23.13
CA ILE A 94 -7.81 -2.78 -23.29
C ILE A 94 -9.30 -3.05 -23.16
N ASP A 95 -9.97 -3.31 -24.28
CA ASP A 95 -11.42 -3.46 -24.34
C ASP A 95 -11.91 -4.71 -23.59
N ALA A 96 -13.20 -4.75 -23.29
CA ALA A 96 -13.82 -5.97 -22.76
C ALA A 96 -13.64 -7.12 -23.75
N GLY A 97 -13.20 -8.28 -23.29
CA GLY A 97 -12.87 -9.41 -24.17
C GLY A 97 -11.48 -9.35 -24.81
N ALA A 98 -10.69 -8.31 -24.58
CA ALA A 98 -9.27 -8.30 -24.93
C ALA A 98 -8.42 -8.91 -23.82
N GLU A 99 -7.50 -9.80 -24.17
CA GLU A 99 -6.56 -10.43 -23.26
C GLU A 99 -5.12 -10.19 -23.75
N LEU A 100 -4.30 -9.52 -22.96
CA LEU A 100 -2.87 -9.34 -23.21
C LEU A 100 -2.09 -10.40 -22.44
N HIS A 101 -1.41 -11.27 -23.15
CA HIS A 101 -0.56 -12.33 -22.63
C HIS A 101 0.91 -11.93 -22.82
N PHE A 102 1.63 -11.74 -21.73
CA PHE A 102 3.05 -11.45 -21.81
C PHE A 102 3.85 -12.74 -21.99
N THR A 103 4.85 -12.69 -22.88
CA THR A 103 5.75 -13.82 -23.12
C THR A 103 6.53 -14.19 -21.85
N ASP A 104 6.83 -15.44 -21.67
CA ASP A 104 7.72 -15.95 -20.62
C ASP A 104 9.16 -16.19 -21.11
N ASP A 105 9.50 -15.73 -22.32
CA ASP A 105 10.86 -15.73 -22.84
C ASP A 105 11.64 -14.53 -22.31
N PHE A 106 12.61 -14.79 -21.46
CA PHE A 106 13.43 -13.74 -20.83
C PHE A 106 14.17 -12.87 -21.84
N ALA A 107 14.49 -13.40 -23.03
CA ALA A 107 15.14 -12.63 -24.08
C ALA A 107 14.30 -11.47 -24.62
N ASP A 108 12.97 -11.60 -24.56
CA ASP A 108 12.06 -10.54 -24.99
C ASP A 108 12.10 -9.30 -24.07
N TYR A 109 12.62 -9.46 -22.87
CA TYR A 109 12.73 -8.39 -21.85
C TYR A 109 14.04 -7.62 -21.90
N LEU A 110 14.82 -7.84 -22.95
CA LEU A 110 16.05 -7.10 -23.24
C LEU A 110 15.80 -5.92 -24.22
N PRO A 111 16.62 -4.87 -24.18
CA PRO A 111 17.72 -4.67 -23.23
C PRO A 111 17.22 -4.43 -21.81
N MET A 112 18.05 -4.74 -20.81
CA MET A 112 17.77 -4.36 -19.43
C MET A 112 17.64 -2.84 -19.31
N VAL A 113 16.73 -2.39 -18.46
CA VAL A 113 16.39 -0.97 -18.27
C VAL A 113 16.61 -0.54 -16.82
N PRO A 114 16.79 0.78 -16.56
CA PRO A 114 16.72 1.30 -15.19
C PRO A 114 15.41 0.87 -14.52
N SER A 115 15.52 0.27 -13.36
CA SER A 115 14.40 -0.27 -12.58
C SER A 115 14.72 -0.18 -11.09
N ARG A 116 13.82 -0.65 -10.25
CA ARG A 116 14.05 -0.74 -8.82
C ARG A 116 13.57 -2.10 -8.32
N TRP A 117 14.31 -2.71 -7.40
CA TRP A 117 13.98 -3.99 -6.81
C TRP A 117 14.05 -3.91 -5.30
N GLU A 118 12.92 -4.06 -4.63
CA GLU A 118 12.79 -3.93 -3.16
C GLU A 118 13.53 -2.72 -2.57
N GLY A 119 13.30 -1.54 -3.15
CA GLY A 119 13.92 -0.30 -2.68
C GLY A 119 15.37 -0.09 -3.08
N THR A 120 15.92 -0.90 -4.00
CA THR A 120 17.29 -0.82 -4.49
C THR A 120 17.30 -0.53 -5.99
N ASP A 121 18.03 0.50 -6.41
CA ASP A 121 18.19 0.85 -7.82
C ASP A 121 18.97 -0.23 -8.56
N VAL A 122 18.43 -0.66 -9.69
CA VAL A 122 19.02 -1.70 -10.55
C VAL A 122 18.81 -1.40 -12.03
N VAL A 123 19.63 -1.99 -12.87
CA VAL A 123 19.35 -2.16 -14.30
C VAL A 123 18.96 -3.61 -14.51
N ASN A 124 17.69 -3.87 -14.84
CA ASN A 124 17.10 -5.20 -14.83
C ASN A 124 16.28 -5.47 -16.09
N PHE A 125 15.78 -6.69 -16.26
CA PHE A 125 14.79 -6.98 -17.28
C PHE A 125 13.68 -5.94 -17.25
N SER A 126 13.23 -5.53 -18.45
CA SER A 126 12.16 -4.55 -18.57
C SER A 126 10.90 -5.00 -17.82
N PRO A 127 10.28 -4.12 -17.02
CA PRO A 127 8.91 -4.36 -16.57
C PRO A 127 7.97 -4.62 -17.75
N LEU A 128 6.87 -5.34 -17.50
CA LEU A 128 5.93 -5.70 -18.55
C LEU A 128 5.27 -4.44 -19.16
N PHE A 129 4.82 -3.52 -18.32
CA PHE A 129 4.52 -2.15 -18.72
C PHE A 129 5.54 -1.22 -18.06
N TYR A 130 6.27 -0.50 -18.85
CA TYR A 130 7.34 0.37 -18.41
C TYR A 130 7.15 1.80 -18.88
N ALA A 131 7.34 2.76 -17.99
CA ALA A 131 7.43 4.17 -18.31
C ALA A 131 8.53 4.82 -17.49
N TYR A 132 9.30 5.69 -18.10
CA TYR A 132 10.39 6.39 -17.42
C TYR A 132 10.37 7.86 -17.75
N LYS A 133 10.23 8.71 -16.71
CA LYS A 133 10.18 10.18 -16.84
C LYS A 133 9.14 10.65 -17.85
N ALA A 134 7.94 10.06 -17.82
CA ALA A 134 6.84 10.38 -18.71
C ALA A 134 5.67 11.01 -17.95
N GLU A 135 4.79 11.70 -18.67
CA GLU A 135 3.63 12.38 -18.09
C GLU A 135 2.33 11.95 -18.78
N ASN A 136 1.20 12.05 -18.05
CA ASN A 136 -0.14 11.74 -18.56
C ASN A 136 -0.24 10.32 -19.13
N ILE A 137 0.10 9.32 -18.32
CA ILE A 137 0.07 7.91 -18.69
C ILE A 137 -1.22 7.29 -18.18
N THR A 138 -1.89 6.54 -19.05
CA THR A 138 -3.10 5.80 -18.66
C THR A 138 -3.04 4.35 -19.15
N ILE A 139 -3.38 3.40 -18.26
CA ILE A 139 -3.68 2.01 -18.62
C ILE A 139 -5.10 1.73 -18.12
N LYS A 140 -6.05 1.50 -19.02
CA LYS A 140 -7.45 1.35 -18.63
C LYS A 140 -8.24 0.39 -19.51
N GLY A 141 -9.45 0.07 -19.05
CA GLY A 141 -10.42 -0.74 -19.78
C GLY A 141 -11.08 -1.81 -18.92
N ARG A 142 -11.57 -2.87 -19.53
CA ARG A 142 -12.20 -4.02 -18.87
C ARG A 142 -11.54 -5.33 -19.28
N GLY A 143 -10.43 -5.28 -20.01
CA GLY A 143 -9.69 -6.45 -20.46
C GLY A 143 -8.83 -7.08 -19.36
N ILE A 144 -8.19 -8.18 -19.73
CA ILE A 144 -7.34 -8.99 -18.86
C ILE A 144 -5.88 -8.82 -19.29
N ILE A 145 -5.00 -8.75 -18.31
CA ILE A 145 -3.55 -8.74 -18.50
C ILE A 145 -2.95 -9.91 -17.72
N ASP A 146 -2.27 -10.82 -18.43
CA ASP A 146 -1.65 -12.01 -17.87
C ASP A 146 -0.13 -11.95 -18.02
N GLY A 147 0.57 -11.95 -16.89
CA GLY A 147 2.03 -11.84 -16.84
C GLY A 147 2.78 -13.16 -17.03
N HIS A 148 2.07 -14.30 -17.08
CA HIS A 148 2.67 -15.66 -17.17
C HIS A 148 3.83 -15.87 -16.20
N GLY A 149 3.67 -15.42 -14.94
CA GLY A 149 4.73 -15.35 -13.94
C GLY A 149 5.35 -16.69 -13.52
N GLN A 150 4.73 -17.83 -13.83
CA GLN A 150 5.16 -19.13 -13.33
C GLN A 150 6.63 -19.43 -13.64
N LYS A 151 7.10 -19.14 -14.85
CA LYS A 151 8.49 -19.38 -15.25
C LYS A 151 9.48 -18.50 -14.48
N TRP A 152 9.06 -17.26 -14.15
CA TRP A 152 9.82 -16.34 -13.33
C TRP A 152 9.92 -16.81 -11.88
N TRP A 153 8.81 -17.34 -11.32
CA TRP A 153 8.80 -17.91 -9.96
C TRP A 153 9.68 -19.17 -9.91
N ASP A 154 9.53 -20.06 -10.89
CA ASP A 154 10.35 -21.26 -10.99
C ASP A 154 11.85 -20.94 -11.13
N PHE A 155 12.19 -19.93 -11.90
CA PHE A 155 13.57 -19.47 -12.06
C PHE A 155 14.18 -19.02 -10.73
N MET A 156 13.42 -18.32 -9.89
CA MET A 156 13.86 -17.91 -8.58
C MET A 156 13.88 -19.07 -7.56
N LEU A 157 12.77 -19.83 -7.49
CA LEU A 157 12.61 -20.91 -6.50
C LEU A 157 13.52 -22.09 -6.76
N LYS A 158 13.83 -22.35 -8.02
CA LYS A 158 14.68 -23.44 -8.49
C LYS A 158 15.99 -22.90 -9.05
N TRP A 159 16.56 -21.91 -8.37
CA TRP A 159 17.77 -21.22 -8.83
C TRP A 159 18.88 -22.19 -9.21
N ASP A 160 19.32 -22.11 -10.46
CA ASP A 160 20.42 -22.86 -11.03
C ASP A 160 21.43 -21.86 -11.61
N SER A 161 22.55 -21.71 -10.95
CA SER A 161 23.58 -20.73 -11.33
C SER A 161 24.16 -20.96 -12.72
N VAL A 162 24.17 -22.19 -13.22
CA VAL A 162 24.66 -22.53 -14.57
C VAL A 162 23.67 -22.07 -15.62
N LYS A 163 22.38 -22.39 -15.45
CA LYS A 163 21.31 -21.97 -16.37
C LYS A 163 21.08 -20.47 -16.31
N ALA A 164 21.23 -19.86 -15.14
CA ALA A 164 21.07 -18.45 -14.93
C ALA A 164 22.28 -17.60 -15.37
N LYS A 165 23.44 -18.23 -15.64
CA LYS A 165 24.72 -17.53 -15.88
C LYS A 165 24.61 -16.42 -16.92
N LYS A 166 23.98 -16.68 -18.04
CA LYS A 166 23.78 -15.67 -19.11
C LYS A 166 23.12 -14.39 -18.57
N TRP A 167 22.09 -14.54 -17.79
CA TRP A 167 21.29 -13.42 -17.25
C TRP A 167 21.99 -12.74 -16.09
N SER A 168 22.67 -13.53 -15.25
CA SER A 168 23.46 -13.03 -14.13
C SER A 168 24.66 -12.21 -14.61
N ASP A 169 25.34 -12.65 -15.68
CA ASP A 169 26.46 -11.93 -16.27
C ASP A 169 25.99 -10.59 -16.88
N GLU A 170 24.86 -10.59 -17.60
CA GLU A 170 24.27 -9.35 -18.15
C GLU A 170 23.84 -8.39 -17.04
N PHE A 171 23.18 -8.90 -16.00
CA PHE A 171 22.81 -8.10 -14.82
C PHE A 171 24.06 -7.53 -14.13
N ALA A 172 25.08 -8.34 -13.86
CA ALA A 172 26.31 -7.90 -13.19
C ALA A 172 27.04 -6.82 -14.00
N LYS A 173 27.10 -6.97 -15.33
CA LYS A 173 27.69 -6.00 -16.24
C LYS A 173 27.00 -4.64 -16.14
N ASN A 174 25.66 -4.63 -16.16
CA ASN A 174 24.87 -3.40 -16.11
C ASN A 174 24.88 -2.75 -14.72
N ASN A 175 25.05 -3.52 -13.65
CA ASN A 175 24.95 -3.04 -12.26
C ASN A 175 26.29 -2.87 -11.54
N LYS A 176 27.43 -3.01 -12.22
CA LYS A 176 28.76 -2.97 -11.58
C LYS A 176 29.05 -1.70 -10.77
N ASN A 177 28.45 -0.57 -11.16
CA ASN A 177 28.61 0.73 -10.51
C ASN A 177 27.43 1.12 -9.60
N LEU A 178 26.32 0.38 -9.63
CA LEU A 178 25.12 0.66 -8.84
C LEU A 178 25.09 -0.19 -7.56
N LEU A 179 25.42 -1.45 -7.66
CA LEU A 179 25.33 -2.41 -6.56
C LEU A 179 26.67 -2.72 -5.93
N LYS A 180 26.72 -2.75 -4.60
CA LYS A 180 27.86 -3.29 -3.85
C LYS A 180 28.02 -4.80 -4.13
N PRO A 181 29.23 -5.38 -3.98
CA PRO A 181 29.45 -6.81 -4.23
C PRO A 181 28.52 -7.73 -3.44
N ASP A 182 28.20 -7.37 -2.20
CA ASP A 182 27.31 -8.16 -1.34
C ASP A 182 25.84 -8.11 -1.81
N GLU A 183 25.38 -6.99 -2.33
CA GLU A 183 24.05 -6.85 -2.91
C GLU A 183 23.91 -7.68 -4.17
N ARG A 184 24.96 -7.76 -5.00
CA ARG A 184 24.97 -8.60 -6.21
C ARG A 184 24.86 -10.10 -5.94
N LYS A 185 25.27 -10.56 -4.77
CA LYS A 185 25.09 -11.97 -4.34
C LYS A 185 23.63 -12.33 -4.06
N MET A 186 22.72 -11.37 -4.03
CA MET A 186 21.28 -11.63 -3.83
C MET A 186 20.52 -11.98 -5.11
N LEU A 187 21.20 -12.23 -6.23
CA LEU A 187 20.57 -12.61 -7.50
C LEU A 187 19.68 -13.87 -7.38
N ASP A 188 20.10 -14.82 -6.57
CA ASP A 188 19.36 -16.04 -6.24
C ASP A 188 18.05 -15.76 -5.48
N ARG A 189 17.89 -14.56 -4.90
CA ARG A 189 16.68 -14.13 -4.19
C ARG A 189 15.66 -13.42 -5.06
N GLY A 190 15.91 -13.30 -6.38
CA GLY A 190 14.91 -12.86 -7.33
C GLY A 190 15.09 -11.50 -7.98
N PHE A 191 16.28 -10.87 -7.92
CA PHE A 191 16.56 -9.59 -8.60
C PHE A 191 16.15 -9.57 -10.07
N LEU A 192 16.25 -10.69 -10.77
CA LEU A 192 15.98 -10.76 -12.20
C LEU A 192 14.48 -10.78 -12.55
N ARG A 193 13.58 -10.91 -11.58
CA ARG A 193 12.14 -10.88 -11.86
C ARG A 193 11.66 -9.43 -12.08
N PRO A 194 11.06 -9.11 -13.24
CA PRO A 194 10.59 -7.76 -13.50
C PRO A 194 9.27 -7.46 -12.78
N PRO A 195 9.03 -6.22 -12.29
CA PRO A 195 7.71 -5.76 -11.91
C PRO A 195 6.74 -5.79 -13.10
N PHE A 196 5.42 -5.86 -12.81
CA PHE A 196 4.44 -5.91 -13.90
C PHE A 196 4.19 -4.53 -14.51
N ILE A 197 3.70 -3.57 -13.71
CA ILE A 197 3.46 -2.20 -14.16
C ILE A 197 4.35 -1.28 -13.33
N GLN A 198 5.42 -0.76 -13.93
CA GLN A 198 6.38 0.10 -13.24
C GLN A 198 6.60 1.43 -14.00
N PRO A 199 5.76 2.42 -13.77
CA PRO A 199 6.11 3.81 -14.11
C PRO A 199 7.11 4.35 -13.09
N MET A 200 8.21 4.94 -13.57
CA MET A 200 9.26 5.53 -12.72
C MET A 200 9.44 7.01 -13.04
N TYR A 201 9.47 7.86 -12.00
CA TYR A 201 9.61 9.31 -12.13
C TYR A 201 8.55 9.94 -13.05
N CYS A 202 7.33 9.39 -13.03
CA CYS A 202 6.23 9.80 -13.89
C CYS A 202 5.25 10.73 -13.17
N LYS A 203 4.50 11.54 -13.95
CA LYS A 203 3.44 12.39 -13.44
C LYS A 203 2.11 12.08 -14.09
N ASN A 204 1.01 12.23 -13.33
CA ASN A 204 -0.35 11.97 -13.80
C ASN A 204 -0.51 10.55 -14.36
N VAL A 205 -0.41 9.55 -13.48
CA VAL A 205 -0.54 8.13 -13.82
C VAL A 205 -1.92 7.64 -13.44
N LEU A 206 -2.66 7.07 -14.38
CA LEU A 206 -3.97 6.45 -14.16
C LEU A 206 -3.94 4.96 -14.54
N ILE A 207 -4.37 4.09 -13.61
CA ILE A 207 -4.59 2.66 -13.87
C ILE A 207 -6.03 2.34 -13.45
N GLU A 208 -6.88 1.93 -14.41
CA GLU A 208 -8.32 1.87 -14.20
C GLU A 208 -8.98 0.63 -14.81
N GLY A 209 -9.76 -0.08 -14.01
CA GLY A 209 -10.78 -1.03 -14.45
C GLY A 209 -10.30 -2.37 -14.98
N ILE A 210 -9.01 -2.57 -15.20
CA ILE A 210 -8.40 -3.78 -15.77
C ILE A 210 -8.29 -4.92 -14.76
N SER A 211 -8.21 -6.16 -15.26
CA SER A 211 -7.90 -7.35 -14.46
C SER A 211 -6.47 -7.81 -14.74
N ILE A 212 -5.67 -8.00 -13.69
CA ILE A 212 -4.26 -8.38 -13.75
C ILE A 212 -4.07 -9.72 -13.04
N ARG A 213 -3.32 -10.63 -13.65
CA ARG A 213 -3.02 -11.93 -13.05
C ARG A 213 -1.61 -12.42 -13.39
N ASN A 214 -1.12 -13.35 -12.56
CA ASN A 214 0.15 -14.05 -12.76
C ASN A 214 1.34 -13.11 -12.94
N SER A 215 1.50 -12.14 -12.03
CA SER A 215 2.65 -11.22 -12.05
C SER A 215 3.96 -11.96 -11.80
N PRO A 216 5.05 -11.64 -12.50
CA PRO A 216 6.37 -12.19 -12.19
C PRO A 216 6.90 -11.79 -10.82
N PHE A 217 6.57 -10.57 -10.37
CA PHE A 217 7.02 -9.93 -9.15
C PHE A 217 5.94 -8.93 -8.68
N TRP A 218 6.28 -7.82 -8.04
CA TRP A 218 5.33 -6.79 -7.63
C TRP A 218 4.44 -6.35 -8.80
N THR A 219 3.13 -6.27 -8.57
CA THR A 219 2.19 -6.12 -9.69
C THR A 219 2.05 -4.68 -10.16
N VAL A 220 1.56 -3.75 -9.32
CA VAL A 220 1.45 -2.33 -9.68
C VAL A 220 2.43 -1.56 -8.81
N ASN A 221 3.52 -1.14 -9.41
CA ASN A 221 4.67 -0.61 -8.69
C ASN A 221 5.13 0.75 -9.25
N PRO A 222 4.37 1.82 -9.05
CA PRO A 222 4.85 3.17 -9.38
C PRO A 222 5.97 3.59 -8.42
N GLU A 223 7.03 4.17 -9.00
CA GLU A 223 8.25 4.56 -8.31
C GLU A 223 8.52 6.06 -8.50
N PHE A 224 8.68 6.81 -7.43
CA PHE A 224 8.92 8.27 -7.47
C PHE A 224 7.93 9.04 -8.35
N CYS A 225 6.68 8.58 -8.40
CA CYS A 225 5.64 9.19 -9.22
C CYS A 225 4.84 10.24 -8.44
N GLU A 226 4.26 11.18 -9.17
CA GLU A 226 3.40 12.23 -8.62
C GLU A 226 2.03 12.18 -9.28
N ASN A 227 0.96 12.33 -8.48
CA ASN A 227 -0.43 12.25 -8.93
C ASN A 227 -0.75 10.90 -9.60
N VAL A 228 -0.88 9.87 -8.76
CA VAL A 228 -1.15 8.49 -9.18
C VAL A 228 -2.56 8.10 -8.75
N THR A 229 -3.37 7.62 -9.67
CA THR A 229 -4.69 7.08 -9.40
C THR A 229 -4.78 5.62 -9.85
N ILE A 230 -5.17 4.72 -8.93
CA ILE A 230 -5.39 3.30 -9.21
C ILE A 230 -6.81 2.98 -8.74
N THR A 231 -7.71 2.66 -9.66
CA THR A 231 -9.12 2.50 -9.31
C THR A 231 -9.81 1.37 -10.09
N GLY A 232 -10.67 0.62 -9.39
CA GLY A 232 -11.47 -0.44 -10.01
C GLY A 232 -10.65 -1.61 -10.58
N VAL A 233 -9.40 -1.78 -10.15
CA VAL A 233 -8.51 -2.85 -10.64
C VAL A 233 -8.77 -4.13 -9.88
N THR A 234 -8.79 -5.26 -10.59
CA THR A 234 -8.80 -6.60 -10.00
C THR A 234 -7.41 -7.23 -10.15
N ILE A 235 -6.79 -7.65 -9.05
CA ILE A 235 -5.49 -8.34 -9.05
C ILE A 235 -5.65 -9.73 -8.46
N ASN A 236 -5.19 -10.75 -9.20
CA ASN A 236 -5.25 -12.15 -8.77
C ASN A 236 -3.92 -12.88 -9.01
N ASN A 237 -3.08 -12.95 -7.99
CA ASN A 237 -1.78 -13.64 -7.99
C ASN A 237 -1.67 -14.62 -6.80
N PRO A 238 -2.50 -15.67 -6.71
CA PRO A 238 -2.49 -16.54 -5.54
C PRO A 238 -1.20 -17.37 -5.44
N LYS A 239 -0.71 -17.58 -4.22
CA LYS A 239 0.37 -18.53 -3.86
C LYS A 239 1.67 -18.36 -4.66
N SER A 240 2.06 -17.14 -4.93
CA SER A 240 3.26 -16.81 -5.69
C SER A 240 4.21 -15.91 -4.89
N PRO A 241 5.53 -16.04 -5.04
CA PRO A 241 6.49 -15.31 -4.22
C PRO A 241 6.60 -13.84 -4.63
N ASN A 242 6.50 -12.94 -3.66
CA ASN A 242 6.64 -11.48 -3.83
C ASN A 242 5.73 -10.89 -4.92
N THR A 243 4.52 -11.42 -5.03
CA THR A 243 3.53 -10.92 -5.98
C THR A 243 2.54 -9.98 -5.30
N ASP A 244 3.10 -9.01 -4.58
CA ASP A 244 2.35 -7.93 -3.96
C ASP A 244 1.42 -7.27 -4.99
N GLY A 245 0.27 -6.77 -4.52
CA GLY A 245 -0.75 -6.21 -5.41
C GLY A 245 -0.41 -4.81 -5.89
N ILE A 246 -0.46 -3.82 -5.00
CA ILE A 246 -0.22 -2.42 -5.34
C ILE A 246 0.86 -1.88 -4.41
N ASN A 247 2.03 -1.56 -4.97
CA ASN A 247 3.25 -1.19 -4.26
C ASN A 247 3.79 0.18 -4.70
N PRO A 248 3.14 1.28 -4.37
CA PRO A 248 3.72 2.60 -4.64
C PRO A 248 4.92 2.85 -3.72
N GLU A 249 6.06 3.20 -4.31
CA GLU A 249 7.29 3.54 -3.58
C GLU A 249 7.69 5.00 -3.81
N SER A 250 7.91 5.74 -2.73
CA SER A 250 8.36 7.15 -2.79
C SER A 250 7.50 8.05 -3.69
N CYS A 251 6.20 7.75 -3.78
CA CYS A 251 5.23 8.51 -4.58
C CYS A 251 4.56 9.61 -3.74
N LYS A 252 3.94 10.57 -4.42
CA LYS A 252 3.16 11.64 -3.80
C LYS A 252 1.80 11.78 -4.46
N TYR A 253 0.78 12.13 -3.64
CA TYR A 253 -0.60 12.29 -4.11
C TYR A 253 -1.13 11.04 -4.79
N VAL A 254 -1.27 9.96 -4.01
CA VAL A 254 -1.71 8.65 -4.50
C VAL A 254 -3.12 8.34 -4.03
N HIS A 255 -3.99 7.97 -4.97
CA HIS A 255 -5.37 7.54 -4.70
C HIS A 255 -5.56 6.09 -5.15
N ILE A 256 -5.91 5.20 -4.20
CA ILE A 256 -6.22 3.79 -4.48
C ILE A 256 -7.64 3.52 -4.03
N SER A 257 -8.52 3.09 -4.95
CA SER A 257 -9.93 2.90 -4.62
C SER A 257 -10.62 1.81 -5.44
N ASN A 258 -11.67 1.21 -4.85
CA ASN A 258 -12.55 0.27 -5.54
C ASN A 258 -11.81 -0.96 -6.14
N CYS A 259 -10.69 -1.37 -5.55
CA CYS A 259 -9.87 -2.49 -6.04
C CYS A 259 -10.25 -3.80 -5.33
N HIS A 260 -10.13 -4.92 -6.06
CA HIS A 260 -10.25 -6.28 -5.53
C HIS A 260 -8.90 -6.98 -5.65
N ILE A 261 -8.32 -7.41 -4.51
CA ILE A 261 -6.94 -7.89 -4.48
C ILE A 261 -6.86 -9.24 -3.78
N SER A 262 -6.30 -10.23 -4.49
CA SER A 262 -5.99 -11.57 -4.00
C SER A 262 -4.60 -11.95 -4.48
N VAL A 263 -3.62 -12.02 -3.60
CA VAL A 263 -2.21 -12.10 -3.96
C VAL A 263 -1.43 -13.06 -3.07
N GLY A 264 -0.21 -13.36 -3.45
CA GLY A 264 0.68 -14.26 -2.72
C GLY A 264 1.54 -13.56 -1.67
N ASP A 265 1.58 -12.22 -1.66
CA ASP A 265 2.29 -11.39 -0.68
C ASP A 265 1.37 -10.24 -0.20
N ASP A 266 1.86 -9.07 0.13
CA ASP A 266 1.04 -7.98 0.68
C ASP A 266 0.05 -7.41 -0.38
N CYS A 267 -1.21 -7.11 0.00
CA CYS A 267 -2.22 -6.64 -0.98
C CYS A 267 -1.94 -5.21 -1.46
N ILE A 268 -1.82 -4.26 -0.52
CA ILE A 268 -1.38 -2.89 -0.80
C ILE A 268 -0.21 -2.60 0.12
N THR A 269 0.94 -2.21 -0.45
CA THR A 269 2.15 -1.98 0.33
C THR A 269 2.77 -0.62 0.02
N ILE A 270 2.82 0.27 0.99
CA ILE A 270 3.41 1.59 0.87
C ILE A 270 4.89 1.51 1.22
N LYS A 271 5.75 1.94 0.32
CA LYS A 271 7.21 1.87 0.47
C LYS A 271 7.88 3.21 0.18
N SER A 272 9.11 3.38 0.69
CA SER A 272 9.92 4.59 0.47
C SER A 272 11.42 4.31 0.57
N GLY A 273 11.87 3.30 -0.15
CA GLY A 273 13.29 2.96 -0.24
C GLY A 273 13.85 2.16 0.92
N ARG A 274 15.01 1.57 0.69
CA ARG A 274 15.66 0.62 1.60
C ARG A 274 16.99 1.15 2.10
N ASP A 275 17.20 1.07 3.41
CA ASP A 275 18.47 1.30 4.11
C ASP A 275 19.14 2.65 3.70
N GLU A 276 20.45 2.63 3.44
CA GLU A 276 21.21 3.83 3.08
C GLU A 276 20.70 4.50 1.80
N GLY A 277 20.32 3.71 0.78
CA GLY A 277 19.75 4.22 -0.48
C GLY A 277 18.49 5.03 -0.23
N GLY A 278 17.50 4.46 0.45
CA GLY A 278 16.24 5.16 0.75
C GLY A 278 16.42 6.39 1.65
N ARG A 279 17.38 6.36 2.61
CA ARG A 279 17.69 7.55 3.42
C ARG A 279 18.35 8.66 2.58
N LYS A 280 19.23 8.31 1.62
CA LYS A 280 19.85 9.28 0.71
C LYS A 280 18.88 9.87 -0.29
N ASP A 281 17.96 9.07 -0.83
CA ASP A 281 16.90 9.56 -1.71
C ASP A 281 16.02 10.58 -0.99
N ALA A 282 15.83 10.42 0.33
CA ALA A 282 15.02 11.28 1.19
C ALA A 282 13.64 11.61 0.58
N ALA A 283 13.07 10.64 -0.13
CA ALA A 283 11.82 10.75 -0.87
C ALA A 283 10.70 10.00 -0.14
N PRO A 284 9.90 10.68 0.70
CA PRO A 284 8.83 10.03 1.43
C PRO A 284 7.67 9.61 0.51
N ALA A 285 6.98 8.55 0.90
CA ALA A 285 5.63 8.27 0.44
C ALA A 285 4.66 9.15 1.24
N GLU A 286 3.97 10.09 0.56
CA GLU A 286 3.12 11.04 1.27
C GLU A 286 1.84 11.44 0.51
N ASN A 287 0.80 11.80 1.28
CA ASN A 287 -0.50 12.21 0.79
C ASN A 287 -1.23 11.07 0.03
N TYR A 288 -1.50 9.96 0.72
CA TYR A 288 -2.21 8.82 0.15
C TYR A 288 -3.63 8.70 0.71
N THR A 289 -4.57 8.29 -0.15
CA THR A 289 -5.88 7.80 0.26
C THR A 289 -6.11 6.40 -0.28
N ILE A 290 -6.49 5.46 0.61
CA ILE A 290 -6.83 4.08 0.25
C ILE A 290 -8.25 3.84 0.76
N THR A 291 -9.20 3.54 -0.14
CA THR A 291 -10.60 3.43 0.26
C THR A 291 -11.40 2.46 -0.62
N ASN A 292 -12.48 1.91 -0.06
CA ASN A 292 -13.43 1.05 -0.78
C ASN A 292 -12.78 -0.17 -1.46
N CYS A 293 -11.73 -0.74 -0.87
CA CYS A 293 -11.02 -1.89 -1.42
C CYS A 293 -11.37 -3.18 -0.66
N THR A 294 -11.30 -4.30 -1.38
CA THR A 294 -11.47 -5.66 -0.82
C THR A 294 -10.19 -6.45 -0.99
N MET A 295 -9.62 -6.94 0.11
CA MET A 295 -8.44 -7.79 0.17
C MET A 295 -8.85 -9.20 0.56
N LEU A 296 -8.63 -10.17 -0.35
CA LEU A 296 -9.14 -11.55 -0.19
C LEU A 296 -8.08 -12.57 0.18
N SER A 297 -6.82 -12.30 -0.13
CA SER A 297 -5.65 -13.12 0.24
C SER A 297 -4.39 -12.28 0.14
N GLY A 298 -3.43 -12.53 1.02
CA GLY A 298 -2.12 -11.87 1.05
C GLY A 298 -1.51 -11.90 2.44
N HIS A 299 -0.22 -11.53 2.56
CA HIS A 299 0.47 -11.45 3.86
C HIS A 299 -0.01 -10.28 4.73
N GLY A 300 -0.66 -9.28 4.13
CA GLY A 300 -1.29 -8.17 4.82
C GLY A 300 -2.30 -7.45 3.93
N GLY A 301 -3.35 -6.87 4.53
CA GLY A 301 -4.36 -6.09 3.79
C GLY A 301 -3.78 -4.77 3.30
N VAL A 302 -3.44 -3.87 4.23
CA VAL A 302 -2.65 -2.67 3.94
C VAL A 302 -1.40 -2.67 4.80
N VAL A 303 -0.25 -2.54 4.14
CA VAL A 303 1.07 -2.68 4.75
C VAL A 303 1.90 -1.41 4.52
N ILE A 304 2.69 -1.02 5.50
CA ILE A 304 3.74 0.00 5.36
C ILE A 304 5.08 -0.68 5.64
N GLY A 305 5.99 -0.58 4.70
CA GLY A 305 7.34 -1.16 4.82
C GLY A 305 7.43 -2.61 4.29
N SER A 306 8.55 -3.35 4.64
CA SER A 306 9.67 -2.93 5.51
C SER A 306 10.56 -1.83 4.91
N GLU A 307 10.54 -1.61 3.61
CA GLU A 307 11.29 -0.56 2.88
C GLU A 307 10.60 0.79 3.12
N MET A 308 10.97 1.50 4.21
CA MET A 308 10.37 2.78 4.62
C MET A 308 11.42 3.84 4.99
N SER A 309 12.64 3.68 4.47
CA SER A 309 13.80 4.49 4.88
C SER A 309 13.70 5.96 4.49
N GLY A 310 12.93 6.31 3.44
CA GLY A 310 12.62 7.68 3.05
C GLY A 310 11.48 8.33 3.84
N GLY A 311 10.79 7.55 4.68
CA GLY A 311 9.64 8.00 5.47
C GLY A 311 8.29 7.78 4.80
N VAL A 312 7.22 7.64 5.61
CA VAL A 312 5.83 7.48 5.16
C VAL A 312 4.95 8.36 6.02
N LYS A 313 4.14 9.23 5.41
CA LYS A 313 3.32 10.19 6.18
C LYS A 313 2.05 10.64 5.45
N LYS A 314 1.07 11.10 6.25
CA LYS A 314 -0.21 11.62 5.73
C LYS A 314 -0.95 10.59 4.89
N ILE A 315 -1.25 9.45 5.50
CA ILE A 315 -1.94 8.32 4.86
C ILE A 315 -3.30 8.13 5.51
N THR A 316 -4.36 8.01 4.72
CA THR A 316 -5.68 7.58 5.18
C THR A 316 -6.07 6.25 4.55
N ILE A 317 -6.58 5.32 5.36
CA ILE A 317 -7.05 4.00 4.96
C ILE A 317 -8.46 3.85 5.51
N SER A 318 -9.46 3.69 4.65
CA SER A 318 -10.85 3.69 5.11
C SER A 318 -11.79 2.83 4.27
N ASN A 319 -12.92 2.43 4.88
CA ASN A 319 -14.02 1.76 4.16
C ASN A 319 -13.57 0.48 3.41
N CYS A 320 -12.71 -0.32 4.00
CA CYS A 320 -12.16 -1.52 3.37
C CYS A 320 -12.63 -2.80 4.07
N VAL A 321 -12.64 -3.89 3.31
CA VAL A 321 -12.93 -5.24 3.81
C VAL A 321 -11.73 -6.14 3.57
N PHE A 322 -11.22 -6.76 4.64
CA PHE A 322 -10.15 -7.77 4.56
C PHE A 322 -10.74 -9.12 4.93
N ASP A 323 -10.65 -10.10 4.04
CA ASP A 323 -11.19 -11.43 4.26
C ASP A 323 -10.20 -12.51 3.80
N GLY A 324 -9.50 -13.12 4.77
CA GLY A 324 -8.54 -14.20 4.50
C GLY A 324 -7.10 -13.77 4.27
N THR A 325 -6.72 -12.53 4.57
CA THR A 325 -5.30 -12.13 4.65
C THR A 325 -4.65 -12.68 5.91
N ASP A 326 -3.30 -12.83 5.92
CA ASP A 326 -2.60 -13.27 7.13
C ASP A 326 -2.70 -12.20 8.22
N ARG A 327 -2.52 -10.93 7.86
CA ARG A 327 -2.64 -9.78 8.75
C ARG A 327 -3.58 -8.72 8.17
N GLY A 328 -4.13 -7.90 9.05
CA GLY A 328 -4.98 -6.77 8.62
C GLY A 328 -4.12 -5.55 8.24
N ILE A 329 -4.00 -4.57 9.16
CA ILE A 329 -3.11 -3.41 9.04
C ILE A 329 -1.75 -3.79 9.60
N ARG A 330 -0.70 -3.55 8.80
CA ARG A 330 0.66 -3.95 9.17
C ARG A 330 1.67 -2.84 8.88
N ILE A 331 2.33 -2.33 9.91
CA ILE A 331 3.47 -1.41 9.80
C ILE A 331 4.70 -2.15 10.31
N LYS A 332 5.68 -2.38 9.44
CA LYS A 332 6.85 -3.23 9.74
C LYS A 332 8.15 -2.54 9.35
N THR A 333 9.16 -2.67 10.22
CA THR A 333 10.52 -2.21 9.96
C THR A 333 11.53 -2.95 10.83
N THR A 334 12.80 -2.60 10.72
CA THR A 334 13.89 -3.13 11.55
C THR A 334 14.94 -2.06 11.82
N ARG A 335 15.75 -2.26 12.86
CA ARG A 335 16.95 -1.43 13.09
C ARG A 335 17.79 -1.32 11.83
N GLY A 336 18.42 -0.18 11.61
CA GLY A 336 19.26 0.08 10.44
C GLY A 336 18.50 0.66 9.24
N ARG A 337 17.15 0.51 9.19
CA ARG A 337 16.33 1.10 8.13
C ARG A 337 16.32 2.63 8.18
N GLY A 338 16.13 3.20 9.39
CA GLY A 338 15.81 4.61 9.53
C GLY A 338 14.41 4.95 9.03
N GLY A 339 14.15 6.22 8.79
CA GLY A 339 12.87 6.73 8.33
C GLY A 339 11.82 6.90 9.43
N VAL A 340 10.76 7.64 9.13
CA VAL A 340 9.65 7.92 10.06
C VAL A 340 8.34 7.52 9.40
N VAL A 341 7.52 6.75 10.11
CA VAL A 341 6.12 6.51 9.76
C VAL A 341 5.24 7.32 10.70
N GLU A 342 4.51 8.29 10.16
CA GLU A 342 3.71 9.22 10.96
C GLU A 342 2.45 9.69 10.23
N ASP A 343 1.51 10.27 11.00
CA ASP A 343 0.26 10.83 10.46
C ASP A 343 -0.58 9.79 9.68
N ILE A 344 -0.77 8.61 10.26
CA ILE A 344 -1.55 7.53 9.67
C ILE A 344 -2.94 7.51 10.31
N ARG A 345 -3.99 7.43 9.50
CA ARG A 345 -5.39 7.30 9.95
C ARG A 345 -6.01 6.08 9.32
N VAL A 346 -6.56 5.18 10.16
CA VAL A 346 -7.26 3.96 9.72
C VAL A 346 -8.66 4.00 10.30
N ASP A 347 -9.68 3.91 9.46
CA ASP A 347 -11.07 4.04 9.88
C ASP A 347 -12.03 3.15 9.10
N ASN A 348 -13.06 2.65 9.78
CA ASN A 348 -14.16 1.88 9.21
C ASN A 348 -13.69 0.65 8.39
N ILE A 349 -13.05 -0.31 9.08
CA ILE A 349 -12.51 -1.54 8.49
C ILE A 349 -13.22 -2.77 9.06
N ILE A 350 -13.63 -3.67 8.19
CA ILE A 350 -14.10 -5.02 8.57
C ILE A 350 -13.01 -6.03 8.21
N MET A 351 -12.62 -6.85 9.19
CA MET A 351 -11.63 -7.91 9.04
C MET A 351 -12.23 -9.25 9.41
N LYS A 352 -12.17 -10.23 8.50
CA LYS A 352 -12.65 -11.61 8.71
C LYS A 352 -11.57 -12.60 8.33
N ASN A 353 -11.56 -13.75 8.99
CA ASN A 353 -10.65 -14.85 8.67
C ASN A 353 -9.17 -14.43 8.66
N ILE A 354 -8.78 -13.45 9.50
CA ILE A 354 -7.39 -13.02 9.63
C ILE A 354 -6.60 -14.09 10.36
N ARG A 355 -5.59 -14.65 9.69
CA ARG A 355 -4.90 -15.87 10.15
C ARG A 355 -3.87 -15.61 11.24
N GLU A 356 -3.38 -14.40 11.37
CA GLU A 356 -2.38 -14.03 12.38
C GLU A 356 -2.87 -12.82 13.20
N GLN A 357 -2.43 -11.62 12.93
CA GLN A 357 -2.79 -10.44 13.71
C GLN A 357 -3.69 -9.47 12.91
N ALA A 358 -4.70 -8.91 13.57
CA ALA A 358 -5.49 -7.84 12.94
C ALA A 358 -4.68 -6.55 12.78
N ILE A 359 -3.92 -6.14 13.80
CA ILE A 359 -3.11 -4.92 13.80
C ILE A 359 -1.67 -5.25 14.18
N VAL A 360 -0.70 -4.80 13.39
CA VAL A 360 0.74 -4.98 13.68
C VAL A 360 1.48 -3.66 13.47
N LEU A 361 2.17 -3.20 14.50
CA LEU A 361 3.16 -2.13 14.46
C LEU A 361 4.47 -2.70 15.01
N ASP A 362 5.35 -3.22 14.14
CA ASP A 362 6.53 -3.98 14.56
C ASP A 362 7.82 -3.37 14.02
N MET A 363 8.65 -2.86 14.93
CA MET A 363 9.97 -2.30 14.63
C MET A 363 11.10 -3.34 14.74
N GLN A 364 10.75 -4.59 15.01
CA GLN A 364 11.69 -5.72 15.16
C GLN A 364 11.39 -6.84 14.14
N TYR A 365 10.93 -6.46 12.93
CA TYR A 365 10.58 -7.39 11.85
C TYR A 365 11.69 -8.40 11.53
N THR A 366 12.94 -7.98 11.61
CA THR A 366 14.09 -8.87 11.62
C THR A 366 14.95 -8.57 12.85
N ARG A 367 15.59 -9.60 13.42
CA ARG A 367 16.49 -9.40 14.55
C ARG A 367 17.74 -8.64 14.09
N ALA A 368 18.00 -7.52 14.74
CA ALA A 368 19.21 -6.73 14.57
C ALA A 368 19.76 -6.35 15.96
N PRO A 369 21.08 -6.25 16.12
CA PRO A 369 21.68 -5.84 17.40
C PRO A 369 21.24 -4.44 17.80
N LEU A 370 21.28 -4.16 19.11
CA LEU A 370 21.10 -2.82 19.64
C LEU A 370 22.17 -1.88 19.07
N GLU A 371 21.77 -0.70 18.64
CA GLU A 371 22.67 0.35 18.17
C GLU A 371 22.25 1.71 18.74
N PRO A 372 23.17 2.68 18.86
CA PRO A 372 22.81 4.04 19.28
C PRO A 372 21.77 4.68 18.35
N VAL A 373 20.98 5.60 18.91
CA VAL A 373 19.99 6.36 18.13
C VAL A 373 20.69 7.25 17.09
N THR A 374 20.39 7.03 15.83
CA THR A 374 20.94 7.77 14.68
C THR A 374 19.85 7.95 13.59
N ASP A 375 20.23 8.40 12.39
CA ASP A 375 19.39 8.41 11.20
C ASP A 375 18.96 7.00 10.74
N ARG A 376 19.66 5.97 11.23
CA ARG A 376 19.36 4.55 10.99
C ARG A 376 18.25 4.01 11.89
N THR A 377 17.87 4.73 12.95
CA THR A 377 16.84 4.30 13.90
C THR A 377 15.46 4.65 13.34
N PRO A 378 14.62 3.69 13.02
CA PRO A 378 13.26 3.95 12.53
C PRO A 378 12.38 4.50 13.64
N LYS A 379 11.29 5.21 13.27
CA LYS A 379 10.31 5.79 14.21
C LYS A 379 8.90 5.55 13.72
N PHE A 380 8.00 5.12 14.61
CA PHE A 380 6.56 5.07 14.40
C PHE A 380 5.88 6.00 15.38
N ARG A 381 5.05 6.93 14.88
CA ARG A 381 4.33 7.87 15.75
C ARG A 381 3.06 8.43 15.10
N ASN A 382 2.16 8.95 15.94
CA ASN A 382 0.91 9.59 15.51
C ASN A 382 0.08 8.72 14.54
N ILE A 383 -0.31 7.53 15.03
CA ILE A 383 -1.09 6.55 14.27
C ILE A 383 -2.41 6.31 15.00
N HIS A 384 -3.52 6.58 14.33
CA HIS A 384 -4.86 6.43 14.91
C HIS A 384 -5.66 5.39 14.13
N LEU A 385 -6.28 4.45 14.88
CA LEU A 385 -7.12 3.40 14.33
C LEU A 385 -8.50 3.49 14.98
N SER A 386 -9.55 3.52 14.17
CA SER A 386 -10.93 3.68 14.65
C SER A 386 -11.93 2.85 13.88
N ASN A 387 -13.07 2.55 14.52
CA ASN A 387 -14.21 1.88 13.87
C ASN A 387 -13.83 0.55 13.19
N ILE A 388 -13.08 -0.32 13.88
CA ILE A 388 -12.61 -1.60 13.33
C ILE A 388 -13.34 -2.77 14.00
N THR A 389 -13.80 -3.72 13.20
CA THR A 389 -14.27 -5.03 13.67
C THR A 389 -13.41 -6.12 13.07
N ALA A 390 -12.79 -6.97 13.91
CA ALA A 390 -11.90 -8.02 13.45
C ALA A 390 -12.21 -9.39 14.08
N GLN A 391 -12.20 -10.42 13.23
CA GLN A 391 -12.12 -11.83 13.62
C GLN A 391 -10.75 -12.36 13.19
N THR A 392 -9.92 -12.81 14.16
CA THR A 392 -8.49 -12.99 13.96
C THR A 392 -7.89 -13.99 14.95
N ASN A 393 -6.68 -14.48 14.70
CA ASN A 393 -5.96 -15.27 15.70
C ASN A 393 -5.37 -14.39 16.81
N SER A 394 -4.93 -13.16 16.51
CA SER A 394 -4.48 -12.22 17.54
C SER A 394 -5.03 -10.82 17.29
N ALA A 395 -5.51 -10.15 18.34
CA ALA A 395 -6.00 -8.78 18.24
C ALA A 395 -4.92 -7.85 17.69
N GLY A 396 -3.66 -7.99 18.15
CA GLY A 396 -2.56 -7.21 17.59
C GLY A 396 -1.26 -7.25 18.36
N LEU A 397 -0.25 -6.61 17.75
CA LEU A 397 1.09 -6.44 18.30
C LEU A 397 1.57 -5.01 18.03
N ILE A 398 1.91 -4.30 19.08
CA ILE A 398 2.74 -3.08 19.05
C ILE A 398 4.09 -3.45 19.66
N ASN A 399 5.18 -3.33 18.91
CA ASN A 399 6.51 -3.78 19.33
C ASN A 399 7.58 -2.78 18.90
N GLY A 400 7.90 -1.86 19.80
CA GLY A 400 8.93 -0.83 19.61
C GLY A 400 10.35 -1.36 19.79
N LEU A 401 11.30 -0.44 19.68
CA LEU A 401 12.70 -0.67 20.05
C LEU A 401 12.94 -0.18 21.49
N GLU A 402 13.93 -0.75 22.13
CA GLU A 402 14.34 -0.31 23.48
C GLU A 402 14.81 1.15 23.45
N GLU A 403 15.59 1.51 22.45
CA GLU A 403 16.12 2.86 22.22
C GLU A 403 15.13 3.81 21.51
N MET A 404 14.05 3.31 20.93
CA MET A 404 13.04 4.07 20.19
C MET A 404 11.67 3.39 20.32
N PRO A 405 10.91 3.69 21.37
CA PRO A 405 9.55 3.18 21.52
C PRO A 405 8.62 3.61 20.37
N VAL A 406 7.61 2.81 20.09
CA VAL A 406 6.46 3.25 19.28
C VAL A 406 5.68 4.28 20.09
N GLU A 407 5.33 5.45 19.50
CA GLU A 407 4.78 6.58 20.24
C GLU A 407 3.49 7.14 19.62
N GLY A 408 2.54 7.54 20.48
CA GLY A 408 1.33 8.25 20.07
C GLY A 408 0.41 7.40 19.21
N ILE A 409 -0.06 6.28 19.76
CA ILE A 409 -0.97 5.35 19.08
C ILE A 409 -2.33 5.38 19.76
N THR A 410 -3.39 5.62 19.01
CA THR A 410 -4.77 5.60 19.52
C THR A 410 -5.59 4.51 18.87
N PHE A 411 -6.30 3.75 19.69
CA PHE A 411 -7.34 2.79 19.28
C PHE A 411 -8.69 3.29 19.78
N SER A 412 -9.67 3.50 18.90
CA SER A 412 -11.01 3.99 19.28
C SER A 412 -12.11 3.17 18.62
N ASP A 413 -13.11 2.77 19.42
CA ASP A 413 -14.31 2.07 18.93
C ASP A 413 -13.98 0.78 18.15
N ILE A 414 -13.11 -0.06 18.72
CA ILE A 414 -12.61 -1.28 18.06
C ILE A 414 -13.12 -2.54 18.75
N GLN A 415 -13.47 -3.56 17.96
CA GLN A 415 -13.93 -4.85 18.45
C GLN A 415 -13.07 -5.97 17.86
N PHE A 416 -12.50 -6.80 18.75
CA PHE A 416 -11.76 -8.00 18.39
C PHE A 416 -12.43 -9.24 18.95
N ASP A 417 -12.70 -10.23 18.10
CA ASP A 417 -12.91 -11.63 18.45
C ASP A 417 -11.65 -12.40 18.04
N ALA A 418 -10.83 -12.81 19.02
CA ALA A 418 -9.49 -13.30 18.78
C ALA A 418 -9.14 -14.54 19.61
N GLU A 419 -8.10 -15.26 19.23
CA GLU A 419 -7.54 -16.30 20.09
C GLU A 419 -6.70 -15.66 21.20
N THR A 420 -5.87 -14.67 20.87
CA THR A 420 -5.03 -13.92 21.82
C THR A 420 -5.29 -12.41 21.74
N GLY A 421 -5.03 -11.70 22.85
CA GLY A 421 -5.31 -10.29 22.97
C GLY A 421 -4.33 -9.36 22.24
N LEU A 422 -4.43 -8.06 22.56
CA LEU A 422 -3.54 -7.02 22.09
C LEU A 422 -2.29 -6.97 22.98
N THR A 423 -1.11 -7.13 22.39
CA THR A 423 0.17 -7.04 23.07
C THR A 423 0.86 -5.72 22.70
N ILE A 424 1.27 -4.95 23.71
CA ILE A 424 1.92 -3.63 23.60
C ILE A 424 3.27 -3.73 24.32
N LYS A 425 4.35 -3.55 23.58
CA LYS A 425 5.72 -3.64 24.10
C LYS A 425 6.56 -2.46 23.64
N LYS A 426 7.37 -1.92 24.58
CA LYS A 426 8.30 -0.82 24.27
C LYS A 426 7.59 0.31 23.53
N ALA A 427 6.52 0.81 24.13
CA ALA A 427 5.66 1.82 23.57
C ALA A 427 5.45 2.97 24.56
N LYS A 428 5.06 4.14 24.04
CA LYS A 428 4.82 5.33 24.83
C LYS A 428 3.62 6.11 24.29
N ASN A 429 2.86 6.73 25.20
CA ASN A 429 1.68 7.52 24.86
C ASN A 429 0.70 6.71 24.01
N ILE A 430 0.13 5.66 24.60
CA ILE A 430 -0.82 4.75 23.97
C ILE A 430 -2.20 4.96 24.58
N GLU A 431 -3.22 5.10 23.76
CA GLU A 431 -4.60 5.33 24.17
C GLU A 431 -5.51 4.22 23.62
N LEU A 432 -6.29 3.63 24.50
CA LEU A 432 -7.32 2.62 24.17
C LEU A 432 -8.68 3.14 24.63
N HIS A 433 -9.52 3.61 23.70
CA HIS A 433 -10.84 4.16 23.98
C HIS A 433 -11.97 3.25 23.42
N ASN A 434 -12.85 2.79 24.30
CA ASN A 434 -13.99 1.91 23.95
C ASN A 434 -13.56 0.69 23.12
N VAL A 435 -12.54 -0.03 23.60
CA VAL A 435 -12.01 -1.22 22.92
C VAL A 435 -12.55 -2.49 23.58
N ARG A 436 -13.19 -3.34 22.77
CA ARG A 436 -13.67 -4.67 23.19
C ARG A 436 -12.80 -5.76 22.61
N ILE A 437 -12.19 -6.57 23.49
CA ILE A 437 -11.34 -7.70 23.07
C ILE A 437 -11.84 -8.97 23.73
N ASN A 438 -12.45 -9.85 22.96
CA ASN A 438 -12.83 -11.18 23.39
C ASN A 438 -11.72 -12.15 23.00
N THR A 439 -11.11 -12.80 23.99
CA THR A 439 -10.06 -13.78 23.78
C THR A 439 -10.52 -15.19 24.14
N THR A 440 -9.87 -16.19 23.57
CA THR A 440 -10.01 -17.60 24.01
C THR A 440 -8.78 -18.06 24.79
N LYS A 441 -7.66 -17.29 24.74
CA LYS A 441 -6.44 -17.57 25.46
C LYS A 441 -5.78 -16.25 25.95
N GLY A 442 -5.38 -16.22 27.21
CA GLY A 442 -4.64 -15.12 27.81
C GLY A 442 -5.44 -13.81 27.98
N PRO A 443 -4.79 -12.77 28.50
CA PRO A 443 -5.39 -11.47 28.73
C PRO A 443 -5.89 -10.80 27.45
N ALA A 444 -6.91 -9.94 27.59
CA ALA A 444 -7.38 -9.10 26.49
C ALA A 444 -6.32 -8.02 26.11
N VAL A 445 -5.68 -7.42 27.12
CA VAL A 445 -4.59 -6.45 26.92
C VAL A 445 -3.36 -6.89 27.71
N ILE A 446 -2.20 -6.90 27.06
CA ILE A 446 -0.90 -7.15 27.67
C ILE A 446 -0.03 -5.94 27.38
N ALA A 447 0.47 -5.25 28.40
CA ALA A 447 1.43 -4.15 28.25
C ALA A 447 2.73 -4.47 28.99
N GLU A 448 3.85 -4.38 28.27
CA GLU A 448 5.18 -4.63 28.79
C GLU A 448 6.12 -3.48 28.42
N GLU A 449 6.93 -3.00 29.38
CA GLU A 449 7.90 -1.92 29.15
C GLU A 449 7.28 -0.71 28.40
N THR A 450 6.08 -0.31 28.86
CA THR A 450 5.27 0.74 28.22
C THR A 450 5.04 1.89 29.20
N THR A 451 5.11 3.13 28.72
CA THR A 451 4.90 4.35 29.51
C THR A 451 3.74 5.17 28.95
N ASP A 452 3.09 5.95 29.80
CA ASP A 452 1.97 6.84 29.44
C ASP A 452 0.86 6.07 28.70
N LEU A 453 0.24 5.09 29.38
CA LEU A 453 -0.82 4.24 28.82
C LEU A 453 -2.17 4.65 29.41
N ASP A 454 -3.10 5.06 28.56
CA ASP A 454 -4.49 5.37 28.91
C ASP A 454 -5.42 4.23 28.46
N ILE A 455 -6.17 3.64 29.38
CA ILE A 455 -7.10 2.53 29.14
C ILE A 455 -8.50 2.97 29.56
N ASP A 456 -9.26 3.50 28.62
CA ASP A 456 -10.61 4.03 28.80
C ASP A 456 -11.66 3.08 28.20
N ALA A 457 -12.62 2.67 29.03
CA ALA A 457 -13.77 1.83 28.63
C ALA A 457 -13.38 0.52 27.92
N VAL A 458 -12.26 -0.09 28.30
CA VAL A 458 -11.81 -1.40 27.77
C VAL A 458 -12.58 -2.52 28.45
N LYS A 459 -13.00 -3.53 27.68
CA LYS A 459 -13.75 -4.68 28.20
C LYS A 459 -13.58 -5.96 27.39
N THR A 460 -13.87 -7.09 28.03
CA THR A 460 -14.17 -8.37 27.37
C THR A 460 -15.59 -8.81 27.75
N LEU A 461 -16.30 -9.43 26.83
CA LEU A 461 -17.58 -10.07 27.10
C LEU A 461 -17.42 -11.57 27.39
N LYS A 462 -16.21 -12.12 27.28
CA LYS A 462 -15.87 -13.53 27.46
C LYS A 462 -14.65 -13.63 28.40
N PRO A 463 -14.82 -13.32 29.72
CA PRO A 463 -13.73 -13.46 30.66
C PRO A 463 -13.32 -14.93 30.79
N ILE A 464 -12.02 -15.18 30.99
CA ILE A 464 -11.45 -16.51 31.14
C ILE A 464 -11.08 -16.71 32.59
N ALA A 465 -11.54 -17.84 33.19
CA ALA A 465 -11.25 -18.18 34.59
C ALA A 465 -9.72 -18.23 34.83
N GLY A 466 -9.26 -17.60 35.90
CA GLY A 466 -7.83 -17.53 36.28
C GLY A 466 -6.98 -16.61 35.41
N VAL A 467 -7.54 -15.91 34.42
CA VAL A 467 -6.79 -15.01 33.53
C VAL A 467 -7.24 -13.57 33.79
N PRO A 468 -6.29 -12.61 34.00
CA PRO A 468 -6.64 -11.21 34.13
C PRO A 468 -7.09 -10.65 32.77
N VAL A 469 -7.98 -9.64 32.79
CA VAL A 469 -8.40 -8.95 31.56
C VAL A 469 -7.25 -8.08 31.04
N ILE A 470 -6.56 -7.38 31.93
CA ILE A 470 -5.43 -6.49 31.64
C ILE A 470 -4.22 -6.97 32.45
N SER A 471 -3.09 -7.20 31.77
CA SER A 471 -1.81 -7.54 32.41
C SER A 471 -0.77 -6.46 32.13
N LEU A 472 -0.22 -5.84 33.18
CA LEU A 472 0.77 -4.76 33.13
C LEU A 472 2.08 -5.25 33.72
N THR A 473 3.19 -5.18 32.96
CA THR A 473 4.50 -5.63 33.43
C THR A 473 5.57 -4.59 33.11
N ASN A 474 6.27 -4.09 34.13
CA ASN A 474 7.29 -3.03 33.99
C ASN A 474 6.73 -1.79 33.26
N THR A 475 5.53 -1.37 33.60
CA THR A 475 4.83 -0.21 33.00
C THR A 475 4.93 1.01 33.91
N GLU A 476 4.88 2.20 33.32
CA GLU A 476 4.94 3.47 34.05
C GLU A 476 3.84 4.42 33.59
N SER A 477 3.23 5.16 34.52
CA SER A 477 2.18 6.16 34.22
C SER A 477 1.00 5.54 33.47
N VAL A 478 0.30 4.60 34.10
CA VAL A 478 -0.88 3.94 33.51
C VAL A 478 -2.15 4.42 34.20
N TYR A 479 -3.13 4.83 33.40
CA TYR A 479 -4.47 5.18 33.87
C TYR A 479 -5.51 4.22 33.30
N VAL A 480 -6.24 3.50 34.19
CA VAL A 480 -7.33 2.55 33.81
C VAL A 480 -8.64 3.08 34.38
N HIS A 481 -9.55 3.47 33.51
CA HIS A 481 -10.79 4.14 33.94
C HIS A 481 -12.00 3.83 33.04
N ASN A 482 -13.19 4.17 33.54
CA ASN A 482 -14.49 3.99 32.88
C ASN A 482 -14.76 2.55 32.40
N CYS A 483 -14.10 1.57 32.99
CA CYS A 483 -14.28 0.16 32.64
C CYS A 483 -15.41 -0.47 33.48
N TRP A 484 -16.18 -1.39 32.86
CA TRP A 484 -17.21 -2.15 33.56
C TRP A 484 -17.14 -3.64 33.16
N PRO A 485 -16.24 -4.40 33.79
CA PRO A 485 -16.10 -5.83 33.53
C PRO A 485 -17.43 -6.59 33.76
N VAL A 486 -17.65 -7.60 32.96
CA VAL A 486 -18.88 -8.43 33.05
C VAL A 486 -18.77 -9.50 34.12
N ALA A 487 -19.91 -10.10 34.50
CA ALA A 487 -19.97 -11.25 35.42
C ALA A 487 -19.06 -12.40 34.94
N GLY A 488 -18.37 -13.05 35.87
CA GLY A 488 -17.37 -14.09 35.60
C GLY A 488 -15.94 -13.57 35.50
N THR A 489 -15.73 -12.25 35.59
CA THR A 489 -14.38 -11.69 35.67
C THR A 489 -13.79 -11.94 37.06
N GLU A 490 -12.77 -12.77 37.17
CA GLU A 490 -12.07 -13.04 38.42
C GLU A 490 -11.08 -11.93 38.75
N THR A 491 -10.16 -11.61 37.84
CA THR A 491 -9.17 -10.52 37.95
C THR A 491 -9.31 -9.56 36.81
N PHE A 492 -9.46 -8.25 37.11
CA PHE A 492 -9.54 -7.27 36.02
C PHE A 492 -8.16 -6.75 35.63
N VAL A 493 -7.38 -6.23 36.57
CA VAL A 493 -6.01 -5.76 36.32
C VAL A 493 -5.02 -6.57 37.13
N GLU A 494 -3.99 -7.10 36.50
CA GLU A 494 -2.82 -7.69 37.14
C GLU A 494 -1.59 -6.82 36.87
N VAL A 495 -0.85 -6.47 37.93
CA VAL A 495 0.31 -5.58 37.86
C VAL A 495 1.55 -6.31 38.39
N LYS A 496 2.61 -6.34 37.58
CA LYS A 496 3.85 -7.08 37.85
C LYS A 496 5.09 -6.24 37.49
N GLY A 497 6.23 -6.71 37.97
CA GLY A 497 7.54 -6.22 37.58
C GLY A 497 8.09 -5.08 38.45
N ALA A 498 9.35 -5.21 38.83
CA ALA A 498 10.03 -4.30 39.77
C ALA A 498 10.21 -2.85 39.23
N LYS A 499 10.01 -2.62 37.94
CA LYS A 499 10.06 -1.28 37.32
C LYS A 499 8.69 -0.62 37.21
N THR A 500 7.61 -1.29 37.59
CA THR A 500 6.24 -0.76 37.48
C THR A 500 6.00 0.33 38.52
N LYS A 501 5.51 1.50 38.07
CA LYS A 501 5.20 2.64 38.95
C LYS A 501 4.12 3.55 38.36
N GLY A 502 3.46 4.33 39.20
CA GLY A 502 2.49 5.34 38.80
C GLY A 502 1.22 4.73 38.19
N ILE A 503 0.69 3.63 38.74
CA ILE A 503 -0.53 2.99 38.26
C ILE A 503 -1.75 3.57 39.01
N THR A 504 -2.70 4.08 38.24
CA THR A 504 -3.98 4.61 38.72
C THR A 504 -5.14 3.85 38.10
N VAL A 505 -6.05 3.33 38.95
CA VAL A 505 -7.25 2.58 38.55
C VAL A 505 -8.45 3.23 39.23
N LYS A 506 -9.19 4.09 38.52
CA LYS A 506 -10.28 4.93 39.06
C LYS A 506 -11.50 4.97 38.17
N LEU A 507 -12.65 5.36 38.70
CA LEU A 507 -13.90 5.54 37.96
C LEU A 507 -14.38 4.28 37.25
N ASN A 508 -14.05 3.10 37.76
CA ASN A 508 -14.45 1.82 37.20
C ASN A 508 -15.63 1.21 37.98
N ASN A 509 -16.46 0.42 37.32
CA ASN A 509 -17.51 -0.33 37.97
C ASN A 509 -17.10 -1.80 38.16
N PHE A 510 -16.67 -2.17 39.37
CA PHE A 510 -16.21 -3.51 39.70
C PHE A 510 -17.28 -4.40 40.38
N GLN A 511 -18.57 -4.08 40.24
CA GLN A 511 -19.67 -4.81 40.90
C GLN A 511 -19.60 -6.33 40.69
N PHE A 512 -19.11 -6.79 39.54
CA PHE A 512 -19.08 -8.22 39.17
C PHE A 512 -17.67 -8.83 39.17
N VAL A 513 -16.69 -8.16 39.78
CA VAL A 513 -15.27 -8.59 39.77
C VAL A 513 -14.88 -9.15 41.12
N VAL A 514 -14.26 -10.33 41.16
CA VAL A 514 -13.82 -10.98 42.42
C VAL A 514 -12.60 -10.26 42.99
N LYS A 515 -11.61 -9.99 42.15
CA LYS A 515 -10.38 -9.27 42.50
C LYS A 515 -10.14 -8.13 41.47
N PRO A 516 -10.59 -6.92 41.75
CA PRO A 516 -10.40 -5.81 40.82
C PRO A 516 -8.95 -5.64 40.38
N ILE A 517 -8.02 -5.74 41.34
CA ILE A 517 -6.58 -5.57 41.07
C ILE A 517 -5.81 -6.63 41.83
N VAL A 518 -4.82 -7.23 41.17
CA VAL A 518 -3.81 -8.10 41.76
C VAL A 518 -2.45 -7.47 41.53
N GLN A 519 -1.73 -7.16 42.63
CA GLN A 519 -0.41 -6.57 42.61
C GLN A 519 0.65 -7.58 43.02
N GLY A 520 1.68 -7.77 42.18
CA GLY A 520 2.84 -8.59 42.50
C GLY A 520 3.66 -8.00 43.63
N SER A 521 4.28 -8.84 44.44
CA SER A 521 5.09 -8.43 45.60
C SER A 521 6.36 -7.64 45.21
N GLU A 522 6.79 -7.76 43.95
CA GLU A 522 7.93 -7.06 43.39
C GLU A 522 7.62 -5.63 42.91
N VAL A 523 6.35 -5.23 42.86
CA VAL A 523 5.93 -3.88 42.45
C VAL A 523 6.17 -2.89 43.60
N PRO A 524 7.03 -1.88 43.44
CA PRO A 524 7.44 -1.04 44.54
C PRO A 524 6.38 0.00 44.99
N ASP A 525 5.61 0.50 44.01
CA ASP A 525 4.64 1.56 44.26
C ASP A 525 3.26 1.00 44.61
N LYS A 526 2.59 1.67 45.53
CA LYS A 526 1.18 1.38 45.82
C LYS A 526 0.30 1.86 44.67
N ILE A 527 -0.55 1.00 44.16
CA ILE A 527 -1.55 1.33 43.14
C ILE A 527 -2.59 2.27 43.75
N ILE A 528 -2.90 3.38 43.07
CA ILE A 528 -3.95 4.31 43.46
C ILE A 528 -5.29 3.76 42.98
N ILE A 529 -6.18 3.48 43.94
CA ILE A 529 -7.52 2.93 43.70
C ILE A 529 -8.54 3.90 44.28
N ASP A 530 -9.65 4.10 43.56
CA ASP A 530 -10.85 4.82 44.05
C ASP A 530 -12.02 3.89 44.05
#